data_e25141258c3cddf0c3b461163a220a06
#
_entry.id   e25141258c3cddf0c3b461163a220a06
#
_cell.length_a   1.000
_cell.length_b   1.000
_cell.length_c   1.000
_cell.angle_alpha   90.00
_cell.angle_beta   90.00
_cell.angle_gamma   90.00
#
_symmetry.space_group_name_H-M   'P 1'
#
loop_
_entity.id
_entity.type
_entity.pdbx_description
1 polymer ?
#
loop_
_entity_poly.entity_id
_entity_poly.type
_entity_poly.pdbx_seq_one_letter_code
_entity_poly.pdbx_strand_id
1 'polypeptide(L)'
;MNSLLILNSRRIRTVQFRIYLTILGLLFSVAASAQADEASRRRNFNTENGVAMREFDAVSYFSGRPVKGNSKFYHNYKGITYYFANAANLEEFKKSPDKYEPAYGGWCAYTVALNGERIKINPVTYKIIDGKLHLFYSFNSDNRLLKWNKDEQKLKAGANRNWMARMH
;
A
#
# COMPACT_ATOMS: atom_id res chain seq x y z
N MET A 1 61.45 15.59 3.26
CA MET A 1 60.38 15.15 4.19
C MET A 1 59.00 15.69 3.87
N ASN A 2 58.84 16.76 3.11
CA ASN A 2 57.52 17.38 2.78
C ASN A 2 56.73 16.73 1.62
N SER A 3 57.41 16.07 0.65
CA SER A 3 56.72 15.51 -0.54
C SER A 3 55.84 14.28 -0.23
N LEU A 4 56.22 13.44 0.74
CA LEU A 4 55.46 12.26 1.15
C LEU A 4 54.16 12.60 1.89
N LEU A 5 54.15 13.68 2.66
CA LEU A 5 52.96 14.18 3.38
C LEU A 5 51.89 14.74 2.42
N ILE A 6 52.33 15.43 1.36
CA ILE A 6 51.43 16.01 0.34
C ILE A 6 50.80 14.91 -0.53
N LEU A 7 51.54 13.87 -0.89
CA LEU A 7 51.03 12.72 -1.63
C LEU A 7 49.99 11.92 -0.83
N ASN A 8 50.18 11.76 0.47
CA ASN A 8 49.25 11.04 1.34
C ASN A 8 47.94 11.83 1.54
N SER A 9 48.00 13.15 1.69
CA SER A 9 46.79 13.98 1.80
C SER A 9 45.95 14.02 0.53
N ARG A 10 46.55 14.00 -0.65
CA ARG A 10 45.82 13.91 -1.94
C ARG A 10 45.14 12.53 -2.11
N ARG A 11 45.81 11.48 -1.70
CA ARG A 11 45.24 10.10 -1.77
C ARG A 11 44.04 9.92 -0.84
N ILE A 12 44.11 10.48 0.37
CA ILE A 12 43.01 10.47 1.35
C ILE A 12 41.81 11.25 0.81
N ARG A 13 42.04 12.44 0.23
CA ARG A 13 40.94 13.25 -0.35
C ARG A 13 40.23 12.57 -1.53
N THR A 14 40.98 11.88 -2.40
CA THR A 14 40.40 11.13 -3.53
C THR A 14 39.60 9.89 -3.08
N VAL A 15 40.05 9.21 -2.05
CA VAL A 15 39.30 8.08 -1.45
C VAL A 15 38.01 8.57 -0.80
N GLN A 16 38.08 9.63 -0.01
CA GLN A 16 36.90 10.24 0.60
C GLN A 16 35.91 10.73 -0.46
N PHE A 17 36.36 11.41 -1.50
CA PHE A 17 35.50 11.86 -2.59
C PHE A 17 34.78 10.69 -3.31
N ARG A 18 35.48 9.59 -3.55
CA ARG A 18 34.88 8.38 -4.13
C ARG A 18 33.84 7.76 -3.21
N ILE A 19 34.08 7.73 -1.91
CA ILE A 19 33.11 7.25 -0.92
C ILE A 19 31.86 8.13 -0.91
N TYR A 20 32.00 9.45 -0.95
CA TYR A 20 30.85 10.37 -1.04
C TYR A 20 30.03 10.16 -2.31
N LEU A 21 30.68 9.98 -3.47
CA LEU A 21 29.98 9.71 -4.72
C LEU A 21 29.22 8.37 -4.71
N THR A 22 29.79 7.33 -4.11
CA THR A 22 29.10 6.03 -3.99
C THR A 22 27.92 6.11 -3.04
N ILE A 23 28.05 6.79 -1.90
CA ILE A 23 26.95 7.00 -0.95
C ILE A 23 25.84 7.84 -1.60
N LEU A 24 26.18 8.91 -2.30
CA LEU A 24 25.23 9.76 -3.01
C LEU A 24 24.47 8.97 -4.10
N GLY A 25 25.17 8.13 -4.86
CA GLY A 25 24.57 7.25 -5.86
C GLY A 25 23.60 6.23 -5.25
N LEU A 26 23.96 5.64 -4.10
CA LEU A 26 23.08 4.73 -3.38
C LEU A 26 21.82 5.43 -2.83
N LEU A 27 21.96 6.62 -2.27
CA LEU A 27 20.83 7.42 -1.78
C LEU A 27 19.87 7.81 -2.92
N PHE A 28 20.42 8.18 -4.09
CA PHE A 28 19.63 8.52 -5.25
C PHE A 28 18.86 7.29 -5.79
N SER A 29 19.47 6.12 -5.83
CA SER A 29 18.80 4.89 -6.29
C SER A 29 17.67 4.43 -5.35
N VAL A 30 17.83 4.57 -4.03
CA VAL A 30 16.77 4.27 -3.05
C VAL A 30 15.58 5.25 -3.20
N ALA A 31 15.85 6.54 -3.38
CA ALA A 31 14.80 7.52 -3.60
C ALA A 31 14.02 7.28 -4.90
N ALA A 32 14.70 6.91 -5.97
CA ALA A 32 14.08 6.59 -7.25
C ALA A 32 13.18 5.35 -7.18
N SER A 33 13.60 4.31 -6.45
CA SER A 33 12.78 3.10 -6.26
C SER A 33 11.54 3.36 -5.41
N ALA A 34 11.63 4.17 -4.37
CA ALA A 34 10.48 4.57 -3.55
C ALA A 34 9.45 5.37 -4.36
N GLN A 35 9.89 6.30 -5.20
CA GLN A 35 9.01 7.04 -6.11
C GLN A 35 8.32 6.14 -7.14
N ALA A 36 9.02 5.15 -7.68
CA ALA A 36 8.45 4.20 -8.63
C ALA A 36 7.37 3.33 -7.98
N ASP A 37 7.58 2.90 -6.72
CA ASP A 37 6.59 2.16 -5.94
C ASP A 37 5.33 3.00 -5.68
N GLU A 38 5.46 4.24 -5.22
CA GLU A 38 4.32 5.14 -5.03
C GLU A 38 3.54 5.38 -6.33
N ALA A 39 4.22 5.59 -7.44
CA ALA A 39 3.58 5.79 -8.73
C ALA A 39 2.82 4.53 -9.18
N SER A 40 3.39 3.34 -8.95
CA SER A 40 2.72 2.06 -9.19
C SER A 40 1.47 1.90 -8.32
N ARG A 41 1.57 2.21 -7.04
CA ARG A 41 0.44 2.15 -6.11
C ARG A 41 -0.70 3.08 -6.52
N ARG A 42 -0.42 4.35 -6.86
CA ARG A 42 -1.43 5.33 -7.33
C ARG A 42 -2.18 4.85 -8.58
N ARG A 43 -1.50 4.14 -9.50
CA ARG A 43 -2.13 3.57 -10.70
C ARG A 43 -2.97 2.34 -10.42
N ASN A 44 -2.61 1.57 -9.40
CA ASN A 44 -3.17 0.24 -9.16
C ASN A 44 -4.19 0.18 -8.02
N PHE A 45 -4.16 1.10 -7.06
CA PHE A 45 -5.10 1.13 -5.95
C PHE A 45 -6.47 1.70 -6.34
N ASN A 46 -7.50 1.22 -5.66
CA ASN A 46 -8.88 1.70 -5.80
C ASN A 46 -9.07 3.00 -5.02
N THR A 47 -8.87 4.12 -5.70
CA THR A 47 -9.05 5.46 -5.13
C THR A 47 -10.07 6.26 -5.91
N GLU A 48 -10.80 7.11 -5.23
CA GLU A 48 -11.64 8.16 -5.80
C GLU A 48 -11.03 9.51 -5.38
N ASN A 49 -10.61 10.34 -6.33
CA ASN A 49 -9.87 11.60 -6.08
C ASN A 49 -8.62 11.42 -5.17
N GLY A 50 -7.92 10.28 -5.32
CA GLY A 50 -6.73 9.96 -4.52
C GLY A 50 -7.02 9.42 -3.12
N VAL A 51 -8.30 9.30 -2.72
CA VAL A 51 -8.71 8.75 -1.42
C VAL A 51 -9.16 7.30 -1.57
N ALA A 52 -8.62 6.43 -0.73
CA ALA A 52 -8.91 4.99 -0.76
C ALA A 52 -10.28 4.66 -0.15
N MET A 53 -10.77 3.46 -0.48
CA MET A 53 -11.89 2.79 0.20
C MET A 53 -13.19 3.60 0.23
N ARG A 54 -13.39 4.50 -0.76
CA ARG A 54 -14.55 5.40 -0.81
C ARG A 54 -14.71 6.19 0.50
N GLU A 55 -13.59 6.69 1.03
CA GLU A 55 -13.50 7.47 2.28
C GLU A 55 -13.78 6.68 3.57
N PHE A 56 -14.00 5.37 3.53
CA PHE A 56 -14.19 4.58 4.74
C PHE A 56 -12.89 4.43 5.54
N ASP A 57 -13.02 4.51 6.86
CA ASP A 57 -11.91 4.39 7.81
C ASP A 57 -11.40 2.94 7.88
N ALA A 58 -10.16 2.73 7.45
CA ALA A 58 -9.52 1.42 7.36
C ALA A 58 -9.45 0.68 8.71
N VAL A 59 -9.27 1.42 9.81
CA VAL A 59 -9.18 0.86 11.16
C VAL A 59 -10.53 0.37 11.65
N SER A 60 -11.61 1.06 11.28
CA SER A 60 -12.96 0.78 11.74
C SER A 60 -13.48 -0.63 11.37
N TYR A 61 -12.96 -1.21 10.28
CA TYR A 61 -13.31 -2.57 9.86
C TYR A 61 -12.91 -3.63 10.89
N PHE A 62 -11.81 -3.40 11.60
CA PHE A 62 -11.29 -4.35 12.58
C PHE A 62 -12.07 -4.34 13.90
N SER A 63 -12.91 -3.34 14.12
CA SER A 63 -13.91 -3.31 15.21
C SER A 63 -15.27 -3.86 14.78
N GLY A 64 -15.40 -4.36 13.55
CA GLY A 64 -16.67 -4.87 13.02
C GLY A 64 -17.69 -3.81 12.60
N ARG A 65 -17.30 -2.52 12.63
CA ARG A 65 -18.19 -1.39 12.33
C ARG A 65 -17.54 -0.44 11.32
N PRO A 66 -17.55 -0.76 10.03
CA PRO A 66 -17.02 0.13 9.01
C PRO A 66 -17.81 1.45 8.98
N VAL A 67 -17.11 2.56 9.18
CA VAL A 67 -17.67 3.91 9.17
C VAL A 67 -16.90 4.79 8.19
N LYS A 68 -17.57 5.85 7.70
CA LYS A 68 -16.88 6.87 6.91
C LYS A 68 -15.87 7.63 7.76
N GLY A 69 -14.72 7.90 7.17
CA GLY A 69 -13.73 8.82 7.69
C GLY A 69 -14.14 10.28 7.47
N ASN A 70 -13.38 11.16 8.08
CA ASN A 70 -13.49 12.61 7.96
C ASN A 70 -12.16 13.15 7.43
N SER A 71 -12.20 14.03 6.45
CA SER A 71 -11.02 14.66 5.84
C SER A 71 -10.14 15.45 6.83
N LYS A 72 -10.64 15.79 8.03
CA LYS A 72 -9.83 16.37 9.12
C LYS A 72 -8.82 15.38 9.70
N PHE A 73 -9.10 14.09 9.63
CA PHE A 73 -8.25 13.02 10.12
C PHE A 73 -7.77 12.19 8.93
N TYR A 74 -6.69 12.58 8.30
CA TYR A 74 -6.16 11.90 7.13
C TYR A 74 -4.70 11.53 7.29
N HIS A 75 -4.27 10.55 6.52
CA HIS A 75 -2.87 10.18 6.36
C HIS A 75 -2.59 9.76 4.93
N ASN A 76 -1.49 10.24 4.37
CA ASN A 76 -0.97 9.72 3.10
C ASN A 76 0.07 8.64 3.41
N TYR A 77 -0.21 7.43 2.96
CA TYR A 77 0.69 6.32 3.12
C TYR A 77 1.13 5.79 1.77
N LYS A 78 2.41 5.93 1.45
CA LYS A 78 3.02 5.51 0.19
C LYS A 78 2.18 5.94 -1.02
N GLY A 79 1.81 7.22 -1.07
CA GLY A 79 1.10 7.83 -2.18
C GLY A 79 -0.42 7.64 -2.20
N ILE A 80 -1.02 6.93 -1.23
CA ILE A 80 -2.46 6.71 -1.11
C ILE A 80 -2.98 7.44 0.13
N THR A 81 -4.05 8.20 -0.01
CA THR A 81 -4.68 8.93 1.10
C THR A 81 -5.79 8.10 1.74
N TYR A 82 -5.79 8.04 3.06
CA TYR A 82 -6.80 7.39 3.90
C TYR A 82 -7.45 8.42 4.82
N TYR A 83 -8.77 8.34 4.98
CA TYR A 83 -9.52 9.13 5.95
C TYR A 83 -9.90 8.27 7.16
N PHE A 84 -9.94 8.89 8.34
CA PHE A 84 -10.26 8.22 9.60
C PHE A 84 -11.43 8.90 10.29
N ALA A 85 -12.20 8.15 11.06
CA ALA A 85 -13.37 8.68 11.78
C ALA A 85 -12.97 9.62 12.91
N ASN A 86 -11.77 9.42 13.50
CA ASN A 86 -11.26 10.17 14.62
C ASN A 86 -9.73 10.11 14.72
N ALA A 87 -9.17 10.91 15.61
CA ALA A 87 -7.73 10.97 15.84
C ALA A 87 -7.15 9.65 16.37
N ALA A 88 -7.88 8.88 17.16
CA ALA A 88 -7.39 7.60 17.70
C ALA A 88 -7.17 6.58 16.58
N ASN A 89 -8.11 6.45 15.63
CA ASN A 89 -7.97 5.57 14.48
C ASN A 89 -6.83 6.03 13.54
N LEU A 90 -6.66 7.33 13.35
CA LEU A 90 -5.52 7.88 12.60
C LEU A 90 -4.19 7.46 13.24
N GLU A 91 -4.04 7.62 14.55
CA GLU A 91 -2.80 7.23 15.24
C GLU A 91 -2.59 5.71 15.26
N GLU A 92 -3.66 4.94 15.35
CA GLU A 92 -3.59 3.47 15.26
C GLU A 92 -3.14 3.01 13.87
N PHE A 93 -3.65 3.65 12.79
CA PHE A 93 -3.20 3.39 11.42
C PHE A 93 -1.71 3.68 11.26
N LYS A 94 -1.23 4.84 11.75
CA LYS A 94 0.18 5.24 11.63
C LYS A 94 1.15 4.26 12.29
N LYS A 95 0.73 3.57 13.36
CA LYS A 95 1.56 2.54 14.03
C LYS A 95 1.75 1.30 13.17
N SER A 96 0.76 0.92 12.37
CA SER A 96 0.77 -0.32 11.61
C SER A 96 -0.01 -0.19 10.29
N PRO A 97 0.41 0.68 9.36
CA PRO A 97 -0.35 0.94 8.14
C PRO A 97 -0.59 -0.32 7.30
N ASP A 98 0.44 -1.16 7.16
CA ASP A 98 0.36 -2.40 6.38
C ASP A 98 -0.71 -3.37 6.90
N LYS A 99 -1.03 -3.35 8.20
CA LYS A 99 -2.11 -4.14 8.79
C LYS A 99 -3.48 -3.68 8.27
N TYR A 100 -3.69 -2.37 8.25
CA TYR A 100 -5.00 -1.77 7.99
C TYR A 100 -5.27 -1.51 6.50
N GLU A 101 -4.23 -1.43 5.67
CA GLU A 101 -4.43 -1.33 4.22
C GLU A 101 -5.22 -2.52 3.68
N PRO A 102 -6.19 -2.29 2.78
CA PRO A 102 -6.94 -3.39 2.19
C PRO A 102 -6.06 -4.23 1.26
N ALA A 103 -6.31 -5.53 1.25
CA ALA A 103 -5.73 -6.43 0.26
C ALA A 103 -6.09 -5.97 -1.16
N TYR A 104 -5.21 -6.28 -2.10
CA TYR A 104 -5.44 -6.04 -3.54
C TYR A 104 -5.78 -4.58 -3.86
N GLY A 105 -5.14 -3.64 -3.15
CA GLY A 105 -5.36 -2.21 -3.32
C GLY A 105 -6.80 -1.74 -3.11
N GLY A 106 -7.62 -2.51 -2.40
CA GLY A 106 -9.02 -2.16 -2.14
C GLY A 106 -9.99 -2.46 -3.29
N TRP A 107 -9.60 -3.25 -4.29
CA TRP A 107 -10.49 -3.77 -5.31
C TRP A 107 -11.26 -5.02 -4.83
N CYS A 108 -12.29 -5.42 -5.56
CA CYS A 108 -13.05 -6.61 -5.26
C CYS A 108 -12.16 -7.87 -5.29
N ALA A 109 -11.89 -8.46 -4.12
CA ALA A 109 -11.01 -9.60 -3.97
C ALA A 109 -11.41 -10.80 -4.84
N TYR A 110 -12.71 -11.06 -4.98
CA TYR A 110 -13.24 -12.14 -5.81
C TYR A 110 -12.88 -11.99 -7.29
N THR A 111 -13.02 -10.77 -7.83
CA THR A 111 -12.73 -10.54 -9.25
C THR A 111 -11.23 -10.54 -9.52
N VAL A 112 -10.44 -9.96 -8.61
CA VAL A 112 -8.98 -10.08 -8.68
C VAL A 112 -8.55 -11.55 -8.68
N ALA A 113 -9.22 -12.41 -7.90
CA ALA A 113 -8.92 -13.84 -7.86
C ALA A 113 -9.19 -14.57 -9.18
N LEU A 114 -10.26 -14.23 -9.87
CA LEU A 114 -10.64 -14.91 -11.10
C LEU A 114 -9.72 -14.58 -12.28
N ASN A 115 -9.48 -13.31 -12.52
CA ASN A 115 -8.83 -12.84 -13.76
C ASN A 115 -7.98 -11.57 -13.59
N GLY A 116 -7.77 -11.08 -12.34
CA GLY A 116 -7.01 -9.87 -12.07
C GLY A 116 -7.73 -8.55 -12.39
N GLU A 117 -9.00 -8.59 -12.78
CA GLU A 117 -9.78 -7.39 -13.07
C GLU A 117 -10.07 -6.56 -11.82
N ARG A 118 -10.12 -5.25 -12.00
CA ARG A 118 -10.35 -4.25 -10.96
C ARG A 118 -11.79 -3.76 -11.01
N ILE A 119 -12.64 -4.28 -10.14
CA ILE A 119 -14.05 -3.87 -10.02
C ILE A 119 -14.25 -3.16 -8.69
N LYS A 120 -15.03 -2.07 -8.71
CA LYS A 120 -15.43 -1.28 -7.53
C LYS A 120 -16.07 -2.17 -6.47
N ILE A 121 -15.93 -1.75 -5.23
CA ILE A 121 -16.46 -2.45 -4.06
C ILE A 121 -17.70 -1.75 -3.50
N ASN A 122 -18.46 -2.52 -2.70
CA ASN A 122 -19.35 -1.96 -1.71
C ASN A 122 -18.58 -1.92 -0.37
N PRO A 123 -18.31 -0.74 0.22
CA PRO A 123 -17.42 -0.63 1.38
C PRO A 123 -17.94 -1.36 2.62
N VAL A 124 -19.22 -1.67 2.71
CA VAL A 124 -19.78 -2.45 3.84
C VAL A 124 -19.78 -3.95 3.58
N THR A 125 -19.32 -4.41 2.42
CA THR A 125 -19.18 -5.84 2.11
C THR A 125 -17.71 -6.23 2.18
N TYR A 126 -17.32 -6.82 3.30
CA TYR A 126 -15.93 -7.11 3.61
C TYR A 126 -15.74 -8.38 4.42
N LYS A 127 -14.50 -8.83 4.52
CA LYS A 127 -14.08 -9.92 5.42
C LYS A 127 -12.63 -9.65 5.87
N ILE A 128 -12.35 -9.89 7.14
CA ILE A 128 -10.98 -9.96 7.62
C ILE A 128 -10.50 -11.40 7.49
N ILE A 129 -9.45 -11.63 6.70
CA ILE A 129 -8.87 -12.94 6.44
C ILE A 129 -7.37 -12.85 6.77
N ASP A 130 -6.90 -13.68 7.70
CA ASP A 130 -5.52 -13.69 8.21
C ASP A 130 -5.05 -12.28 8.63
N GLY A 131 -5.90 -11.55 9.33
CA GLY A 131 -5.62 -10.20 9.80
C GLY A 131 -5.56 -9.12 8.71
N LYS A 132 -6.02 -9.43 7.48
CA LYS A 132 -6.03 -8.49 6.34
C LYS A 132 -7.44 -8.19 5.88
N LEU A 133 -7.73 -6.92 5.59
CA LEU A 133 -9.03 -6.48 5.10
C LEU A 133 -9.21 -6.87 3.62
N HIS A 134 -10.26 -7.62 3.33
CA HIS A 134 -10.68 -7.95 1.96
C HIS A 134 -12.03 -7.30 1.68
N LEU A 135 -12.13 -6.58 0.57
CA LEU A 135 -13.33 -5.87 0.14
C LEU A 135 -13.98 -6.57 -1.05
N PHE A 136 -15.29 -6.48 -1.16
CA PHE A 136 -16.04 -7.19 -2.19
C PHE A 136 -17.08 -6.28 -2.88
N TYR A 137 -17.35 -6.58 -4.13
CA TYR A 137 -18.50 -6.05 -4.85
C TYR A 137 -19.78 -6.66 -4.27
N SER A 138 -20.76 -5.80 -4.01
CA SER A 138 -22.12 -6.23 -3.65
C SER A 138 -23.10 -5.15 -4.06
N PHE A 139 -23.74 -5.34 -5.22
CA PHE A 139 -24.76 -4.44 -5.75
C PHE A 139 -25.85 -5.26 -6.40
N ASN A 140 -27.09 -4.81 -6.29
CA ASN A 140 -28.28 -5.55 -6.68
C ASN A 140 -28.29 -6.96 -6.03
N SER A 141 -28.51 -8.02 -6.76
CA SER A 141 -28.48 -9.40 -6.27
C SER A 141 -27.08 -10.07 -6.32
N ASP A 142 -26.05 -9.41 -6.85
CA ASP A 142 -24.69 -9.97 -6.97
C ASP A 142 -23.84 -9.63 -5.74
N ASN A 143 -23.80 -10.53 -4.75
CA ASN A 143 -22.92 -10.44 -3.60
C ASN A 143 -21.71 -11.38 -3.77
N ARG A 144 -20.53 -10.81 -4.07
CA ARG A 144 -19.31 -11.58 -4.36
C ARG A 144 -18.61 -12.14 -3.13
N LEU A 145 -18.90 -11.63 -1.95
CA LEU A 145 -18.45 -12.26 -0.71
C LEU A 145 -19.05 -13.65 -0.52
N LEU A 146 -20.33 -13.84 -0.89
CA LEU A 146 -20.97 -15.17 -0.84
C LEU A 146 -20.31 -16.14 -1.83
N LYS A 147 -19.90 -15.66 -3.00
CA LYS A 147 -19.14 -16.46 -3.97
C LYS A 147 -17.73 -16.79 -3.49
N TRP A 148 -17.05 -15.84 -2.86
CA TRP A 148 -15.74 -16.03 -2.24
C TRP A 148 -15.76 -17.12 -1.17
N ASN A 149 -16.77 -17.12 -0.29
CA ASN A 149 -16.88 -18.08 0.80
C ASN A 149 -17.06 -19.55 0.33
N LYS A 150 -17.37 -19.78 -0.94
CA LYS A 150 -17.52 -21.15 -1.48
C LYS A 150 -16.18 -21.85 -1.71
N ASP A 151 -15.10 -21.08 -1.97
CA ASP A 151 -13.76 -21.64 -2.21
C ASP A 151 -12.67 -20.60 -1.86
N GLU A 152 -12.70 -20.14 -0.61
CA GLU A 152 -11.84 -19.05 -0.12
C GLU A 152 -10.36 -19.34 -0.33
N GLN A 153 -9.91 -20.55 -0.04
CA GLN A 153 -8.49 -20.90 -0.12
C GLN A 153 -7.95 -20.79 -1.55
N LYS A 154 -8.66 -21.35 -2.52
CA LYS A 154 -8.29 -21.27 -3.94
C LYS A 154 -8.36 -19.84 -4.47
N LEU A 155 -9.44 -19.13 -4.14
CA LEU A 155 -9.63 -17.75 -4.57
C LEU A 155 -8.57 -16.82 -3.99
N LYS A 156 -8.21 -16.98 -2.72
CA LYS A 156 -7.11 -16.22 -2.09
C LYS A 156 -5.77 -16.46 -2.80
N ALA A 157 -5.46 -17.73 -3.11
CA ALA A 157 -4.24 -18.05 -3.86
C ALA A 157 -4.24 -17.42 -5.27
N GLY A 158 -5.39 -17.42 -5.96
CA GLY A 158 -5.57 -16.76 -7.25
C GLY A 158 -5.39 -15.25 -7.17
N ALA A 159 -6.03 -14.61 -6.18
CA ALA A 159 -5.94 -13.17 -5.97
C ALA A 159 -4.50 -12.72 -5.67
N ASN A 160 -3.78 -13.47 -4.85
CA ASN A 160 -2.39 -13.19 -4.54
C ASN A 160 -1.51 -13.22 -5.80
N ARG A 161 -1.61 -14.28 -6.62
CA ARG A 161 -0.84 -14.38 -7.87
C ARG A 161 -1.15 -13.23 -8.83
N ASN A 162 -2.43 -12.95 -9.07
CA ASN A 162 -2.86 -11.92 -10.02
C ASN A 162 -2.48 -10.51 -9.55
N TRP A 163 -2.53 -10.26 -8.25
CA TRP A 163 -2.13 -8.98 -7.67
C TRP A 163 -0.61 -8.78 -7.73
N MET A 164 0.18 -9.78 -7.38
CA MET A 164 1.64 -9.72 -7.48
C MET A 164 2.10 -9.45 -8.92
N ALA A 165 1.53 -10.16 -9.89
CA ALA A 165 1.84 -9.94 -11.31
C ALA A 165 1.49 -8.53 -11.82
N ARG A 166 0.59 -7.82 -11.14
CA ARG A 166 0.20 -6.45 -11.49
C ARG A 166 1.12 -5.40 -10.88
N MET A 167 1.64 -5.67 -9.69
CA MET A 167 2.46 -4.71 -8.95
C MET A 167 3.91 -4.69 -9.42
N HIS A 168 4.34 -5.73 -10.11
CA HIS A 168 5.67 -5.88 -10.74
C HIS A 168 5.58 -5.74 -12.25
#